data_8d13018250fea4a3a117270ae03c8242
#
_entry.id   8d13018250fea4a3a117270ae03c8242
#
_cell.length_a   1.000
_cell.length_b   1.000
_cell.length_c   1.000
_cell.angle_alpha   90.00
_cell.angle_beta   90.00
_cell.angle_gamma   90.00
#
_symmetry.space_group_name_H-M   'P 1'
#
loop_
_entity.id
_entity.type
_entity.pdbx_description
1 polymer ?
#
loop_
_entity_poly.entity_id
_entity_poly.type
_entity_poly.pdbx_seq_one_letter_code
_entity_poly.pdbx_strand_id
1 'polypeptide(L)'
;MKKTLSRLPRVVRLAALSAVLLALCSKSSPLYAFNDWMDANIFFTMGRSMLGGRVLYRDVFDHKGPVLYLLYGLAGLVTGTDFRGVLVLEIIAMTSFLYTALRTAELLAGRRLSVWWMALPAAGMVASRAFSHGGSAEELLLPFLSAALFSLVRALHSPGAKPLCAVCVQGLLAGCALWLKYTVLGFYLAWVVVLAALYLRRGWLAQLGRSVGAYLGGMALATLPWVVYFGVHGALG
;
A
#
# COMPACT_ATOMS: atom_id res chain seq x y z
N MET A 1 24.87 18.90 14.22
CA MET A 1 24.03 18.02 13.36
C MET A 1 23.16 17.04 14.13
N LYS A 2 23.64 16.20 15.07
CA LYS A 2 22.79 15.23 15.81
C LYS A 2 21.60 15.85 16.56
N LYS A 3 21.73 17.04 17.18
CA LYS A 3 20.66 17.72 17.95
C LYS A 3 19.52 18.28 17.07
N THR A 4 19.79 18.66 15.83
CA THR A 4 18.77 19.22 14.91
C THR A 4 17.87 18.13 14.33
N LEU A 5 18.44 16.99 13.93
CA LEU A 5 17.70 15.83 13.43
C LEU A 5 16.76 15.21 14.49
N SER A 6 17.11 15.27 15.79
CA SER A 6 16.25 14.73 16.84
C SER A 6 14.97 15.55 17.08
N ARG A 7 14.93 16.82 16.65
CA ARG A 7 13.78 17.71 16.78
C ARG A 7 12.74 17.54 15.66
N LEU A 8 13.11 16.95 14.51
CA LEU A 8 12.19 16.73 13.41
C LEU A 8 11.14 15.67 13.77
N PRO A 9 9.88 15.79 13.29
CA PRO A 9 8.87 14.76 13.41
C PRO A 9 9.36 13.41 12.90
N ARG A 10 8.92 12.31 13.49
CA ARG A 10 9.35 10.97 13.12
C ARG A 10 9.08 10.64 11.64
N VAL A 11 7.91 11.06 11.14
CA VAL A 11 7.53 10.88 9.74
C VAL A 11 8.54 11.55 8.80
N VAL A 12 8.97 12.78 9.11
CA VAL A 12 9.96 13.51 8.29
C VAL A 12 11.31 12.78 8.26
N ARG A 13 11.75 12.20 9.39
CA ARG A 13 12.99 11.41 9.42
C ARG A 13 12.89 10.11 8.62
N LEU A 14 11.73 9.44 8.68
CA LEU A 14 11.47 8.25 7.86
C LEU A 14 11.37 8.60 6.38
N ALA A 15 10.71 9.72 6.04
CA ALA A 15 10.64 10.20 4.66
C ALA A 15 12.03 10.54 4.11
N ALA A 16 12.90 11.18 4.91
CA ALA A 16 14.28 11.43 4.51
C ALA A 16 15.09 10.14 4.32
N LEU A 17 14.91 9.15 5.19
CA LEU A 17 15.52 7.83 5.02
C LEU A 17 15.05 7.15 3.74
N SER A 18 13.73 7.13 3.49
CA SER A 18 13.11 6.58 2.28
C SER A 18 13.63 7.28 1.03
N ALA A 19 13.65 8.62 1.03
CA ALA A 19 14.10 9.41 -0.10
C ALA A 19 15.56 9.14 -0.46
N VAL A 20 16.45 9.06 0.54
CA VAL A 20 17.87 8.77 0.30
C VAL A 20 18.06 7.36 -0.26
N LEU A 21 17.44 6.35 0.34
CA LEU A 21 17.57 4.97 -0.13
C LEU A 21 16.99 4.78 -1.53
N LEU A 22 15.80 5.32 -1.79
CA LEU A 22 15.15 5.18 -3.09
C LEU A 22 15.86 6.01 -4.17
N ALA A 23 16.40 7.19 -3.82
CA ALA A 23 17.24 7.95 -4.76
C ALA A 23 18.46 7.14 -5.22
N LEU A 24 19.04 6.31 -4.36
CA LEU A 24 20.22 5.48 -4.68
C LEU A 24 19.86 4.14 -5.33
N CYS A 25 18.70 3.55 -5.01
CA CYS A 25 18.38 2.17 -5.38
C CYS A 25 17.30 2.06 -6.46
N SER A 26 16.39 3.04 -6.59
CA SER A 26 15.30 2.98 -7.56
C SER A 26 15.71 3.56 -8.91
N LYS A 27 15.35 2.85 -9.99
CA LYS A 27 15.50 3.32 -11.39
C LYS A 27 14.55 4.48 -11.74
N SER A 28 13.57 4.77 -10.88
CA SER A 28 12.72 5.98 -11.00
C SER A 28 13.44 7.25 -10.55
N SER A 29 14.62 7.11 -9.93
CA SER A 29 15.43 8.23 -9.46
C SER A 29 16.10 8.98 -10.62
N PRO A 30 16.22 10.34 -10.49
CA PRO A 30 16.94 11.15 -11.48
C PRO A 30 18.45 10.86 -11.56
N LEU A 31 18.99 10.02 -10.66
CA LEU A 31 20.38 9.54 -10.76
C LEU A 31 20.57 8.51 -11.87
N TYR A 32 19.51 7.94 -12.40
CA TYR A 32 19.53 7.01 -13.52
C TYR A 32 19.05 7.71 -14.79
N ALA A 33 19.73 7.48 -15.90
CA ALA A 33 19.42 8.14 -17.18
C ALA A 33 18.03 7.76 -17.72
N PHE A 34 17.60 6.52 -17.46
CA PHE A 34 16.27 6.03 -17.82
C PHE A 34 15.91 4.80 -16.94
N ASN A 35 14.63 4.51 -16.86
CA ASN A 35 14.14 3.28 -16.22
C ASN A 35 14.02 2.19 -17.28
N ASP A 36 14.95 1.23 -17.27
CA ASP A 36 15.02 0.10 -18.19
C ASP A 36 14.15 -1.10 -17.78
N TRP A 37 13.48 -1.00 -16.65
CA TRP A 37 12.62 -2.08 -16.16
C TRP A 37 11.29 -2.15 -16.93
N MET A 38 11.07 -3.27 -17.58
CA MET A 38 9.93 -3.49 -18.48
C MET A 38 8.58 -3.27 -17.79
N ASP A 39 8.40 -3.84 -16.57
CA ASP A 39 7.12 -3.74 -15.84
C ASP A 39 6.77 -2.28 -15.52
N ALA A 40 7.73 -1.46 -15.05
CA ALA A 40 7.50 -0.05 -14.78
C ALA A 40 7.07 0.72 -16.03
N ASN A 41 7.68 0.44 -17.18
CA ASN A 41 7.31 1.04 -18.46
C ASN A 41 5.91 0.60 -18.91
N ILE A 42 5.54 -0.68 -18.70
CA ILE A 42 4.18 -1.17 -18.96
C ILE A 42 3.17 -0.43 -18.05
N PHE A 43 3.41 -0.38 -16.74
CA PHE A 43 2.50 0.29 -15.81
C PHE A 43 2.31 1.76 -16.14
N PHE A 44 3.41 2.44 -16.52
CA PHE A 44 3.38 3.83 -16.92
C PHE A 44 2.58 4.04 -18.21
N THR A 45 2.78 3.16 -19.20
CA THR A 45 2.04 3.19 -20.48
C THR A 45 0.55 2.92 -20.26
N MET A 46 0.20 1.92 -19.44
CA MET A 46 -1.19 1.60 -19.09
C MET A 46 -1.86 2.77 -18.36
N GLY A 47 -1.17 3.37 -17.38
CA GLY A 47 -1.68 4.51 -16.64
C GLY A 47 -1.94 5.74 -17.49
N ARG A 48 -1.00 6.08 -18.37
CA ARG A 48 -1.16 7.19 -19.33
C ARG A 48 -2.27 6.91 -20.34
N SER A 49 -2.36 5.69 -20.85
CA SER A 49 -3.42 5.28 -21.79
C SER A 49 -4.79 5.45 -21.14
N MET A 50 -4.96 5.01 -19.90
CA MET A 50 -6.21 5.15 -19.14
C MET A 50 -6.59 6.63 -18.97
N LEU A 51 -5.65 7.48 -18.54
CA LEU A 51 -5.91 8.92 -18.37
C LEU A 51 -6.09 9.66 -19.72
N GLY A 52 -5.58 9.09 -20.80
CA GLY A 52 -5.81 9.54 -22.17
C GLY A 52 -7.14 9.07 -22.79
N GLY A 53 -8.03 8.44 -22.00
CA GLY A 53 -9.37 8.02 -22.41
C GLY A 53 -9.44 6.62 -23.03
N ARG A 54 -8.35 5.86 -23.06
CA ARG A 54 -8.38 4.44 -23.46
C ARG A 54 -8.92 3.58 -22.29
N VAL A 55 -9.75 2.60 -22.62
CA VAL A 55 -10.35 1.71 -21.63
C VAL A 55 -9.42 0.53 -21.38
N LEU A 56 -9.04 0.35 -20.11
CA LEU A 56 -8.22 -0.79 -19.69
C LEU A 56 -8.91 -2.12 -20.01
N TYR A 57 -8.11 -3.09 -20.41
CA TYR A 57 -8.49 -4.47 -20.77
C TYR A 57 -9.34 -4.59 -22.05
N ARG A 58 -9.88 -3.48 -22.58
CA ARG A 58 -10.56 -3.42 -23.88
C ARG A 58 -9.63 -2.87 -24.98
N ASP A 59 -9.07 -1.68 -24.74
CA ASP A 59 -8.25 -0.94 -25.73
C ASP A 59 -6.74 -1.16 -25.49
N VAL A 60 -6.36 -1.42 -24.26
CA VAL A 60 -5.00 -1.73 -23.82
C VAL A 60 -5.06 -2.81 -22.74
N PHE A 61 -4.10 -3.76 -22.77
CA PHE A 61 -4.14 -4.93 -21.92
C PHE A 61 -2.82 -5.17 -21.17
N ASP A 62 -2.91 -5.42 -19.87
CA ASP A 62 -1.90 -6.06 -19.02
C ASP A 62 -2.63 -6.75 -17.85
N HIS A 63 -1.94 -7.63 -17.12
CA HIS A 63 -2.53 -8.54 -16.14
C HIS A 63 -2.60 -8.02 -14.70
N LYS A 64 -2.14 -6.79 -14.43
CA LYS A 64 -2.25 -6.16 -13.10
C LYS A 64 -3.58 -5.45 -12.94
N GLY A 65 -3.87 -5.02 -11.72
CA GLY A 65 -5.11 -4.31 -11.41
C GLY A 65 -5.08 -2.81 -11.77
N PRO A 66 -6.24 -2.21 -12.04
CA PRO A 66 -6.35 -0.83 -12.50
C PRO A 66 -5.89 0.21 -11.47
N VAL A 67 -5.87 -0.12 -10.17
CA VAL A 67 -5.33 0.78 -9.13
C VAL A 67 -3.85 1.06 -9.37
N LEU A 68 -3.07 0.05 -9.79
CA LEU A 68 -1.66 0.22 -10.11
C LEU A 68 -1.47 1.21 -11.26
N TYR A 69 -2.23 1.05 -12.34
CA TYR A 69 -2.16 1.94 -13.50
C TYR A 69 -2.63 3.35 -13.19
N LEU A 70 -3.68 3.49 -12.35
CA LEU A 70 -4.13 4.80 -11.90
C LEU A 70 -3.01 5.54 -11.14
N LEU A 71 -2.32 4.86 -10.22
CA LEU A 71 -1.20 5.45 -9.47
C LEU A 71 -0.08 5.91 -10.42
N TYR A 72 0.31 5.07 -11.38
CA TYR A 72 1.31 5.43 -12.37
C TYR A 72 0.85 6.56 -13.31
N GLY A 73 -0.42 6.54 -13.73
CA GLY A 73 -1.02 7.61 -14.51
C GLY A 73 -1.00 8.95 -13.79
N LEU A 74 -1.42 8.98 -12.51
CA LEU A 74 -1.36 10.17 -11.67
C LEU A 74 0.07 10.67 -11.46
N ALA A 75 1.03 9.77 -11.28
CA ALA A 75 2.44 10.13 -11.24
C ALA A 75 2.90 10.82 -12.53
N GLY A 76 2.47 10.32 -13.69
CA GLY A 76 2.76 10.89 -14.99
C GLY A 76 2.12 12.27 -15.21
N LEU A 77 0.98 12.59 -14.60
CA LEU A 77 0.41 13.94 -14.66
C LEU A 77 1.30 14.99 -13.99
N VAL A 78 2.05 14.58 -12.94
CA VAL A 78 2.94 15.51 -12.21
C VAL A 78 4.23 15.79 -12.94
N THR A 79 4.81 14.77 -13.61
CA THR A 79 6.17 14.85 -14.17
C THR A 79 6.25 14.57 -15.67
N GLY A 80 5.12 14.38 -16.33
CA GLY A 80 5.07 14.14 -17.77
C GLY A 80 5.53 12.74 -18.16
N THR A 81 6.68 12.62 -18.80
CA THR A 81 7.16 11.34 -19.34
C THR A 81 8.25 10.66 -18.50
N ASP A 82 8.72 11.32 -17.45
CA ASP A 82 9.75 10.76 -16.58
C ASP A 82 9.17 10.05 -15.35
N PHE A 83 10.01 9.24 -14.70
CA PHE A 83 9.62 8.43 -13.56
C PHE A 83 9.71 9.15 -12.20
N ARG A 84 10.04 10.46 -12.14
CA ARG A 84 10.16 11.19 -10.87
C ARG A 84 8.87 11.21 -10.08
N GLY A 85 7.70 11.23 -10.75
CA GLY A 85 6.41 11.08 -10.08
C GLY A 85 6.23 9.70 -9.44
N VAL A 86 6.74 8.65 -10.08
CA VAL A 86 6.76 7.29 -9.51
C VAL A 86 7.69 7.24 -8.30
N LEU A 87 8.87 7.87 -8.34
CA LEU A 87 9.75 7.99 -7.17
C LEU A 87 9.05 8.64 -5.97
N VAL A 88 8.23 9.66 -6.21
CA VAL A 88 7.43 10.28 -5.13
C VAL A 88 6.44 9.27 -4.52
N LEU A 89 5.76 8.46 -5.35
CA LEU A 89 4.89 7.39 -4.86
C LEU A 89 5.66 6.35 -4.04
N GLU A 90 6.84 5.93 -4.51
CA GLU A 90 7.73 5.01 -3.80
C GLU A 90 8.13 5.58 -2.42
N ILE A 91 8.52 6.85 -2.36
CA ILE A 91 8.88 7.52 -1.10
C ILE A 91 7.68 7.54 -0.12
N ILE A 92 6.48 7.83 -0.62
CA ILE A 92 5.25 7.81 0.19
C ILE A 92 4.96 6.39 0.69
N ALA A 93 5.06 5.39 -0.19
CA ALA A 93 4.81 3.99 0.13
C ALA A 93 5.81 3.47 1.18
N MET A 94 7.11 3.66 0.95
CA MET A 94 8.15 3.24 1.88
C MET A 94 8.04 3.97 3.23
N THR A 95 7.80 5.28 3.23
CA THR A 95 7.61 6.04 4.48
C THR A 95 6.43 5.52 5.29
N SER A 96 5.31 5.24 4.62
CA SER A 96 4.09 4.71 5.25
C SER A 96 4.31 3.31 5.81
N PHE A 97 5.00 2.45 5.05
CA PHE A 97 5.43 1.13 5.50
C PHE A 97 6.33 1.21 6.74
N LEU A 98 7.40 1.99 6.70
CA LEU A 98 8.34 2.13 7.81
C LEU A 98 7.68 2.74 9.05
N TYR A 99 6.76 3.69 8.87
CA TYR A 99 6.01 4.27 9.98
C TYR A 99 5.12 3.25 10.67
N THR A 100 4.34 2.48 9.92
CA THR A 100 3.46 1.45 10.48
C THR A 100 4.24 0.28 11.07
N ALA A 101 5.36 -0.12 10.45
CA ALA A 101 6.28 -1.12 11.00
C ALA A 101 6.88 -0.66 12.34
N LEU A 102 7.34 0.60 12.42
CA LEU A 102 7.82 1.19 13.68
C LEU A 102 6.74 1.16 14.77
N ARG A 103 5.50 1.55 14.42
CA ARG A 103 4.38 1.54 15.38
C ARG A 103 4.02 0.13 15.84
N THR A 104 4.12 -0.85 14.96
CA THR A 104 3.92 -2.27 15.29
C THR A 104 5.00 -2.75 16.25
N ALA A 105 6.26 -2.46 15.94
CA ALA A 105 7.39 -2.82 16.80
C ALA A 105 7.32 -2.15 18.20
N GLU A 106 6.92 -0.87 18.26
CA GLU A 106 6.71 -0.15 19.54
C GLU A 106 5.58 -0.79 20.38
N LEU A 107 4.50 -1.20 19.72
CA LEU A 107 3.38 -1.86 20.40
C LEU A 107 3.80 -3.19 21.01
N LEU A 108 4.57 -4.00 20.25
CA LEU A 108 5.09 -5.29 20.73
C LEU A 108 6.17 -5.13 21.80
N ALA A 109 7.03 -4.13 21.67
CA ALA A 109 8.10 -3.87 22.64
C ALA A 109 7.63 -3.16 23.92
N GLY A 110 6.39 -2.62 23.96
CA GLY A 110 5.87 -1.84 25.08
C GLY A 110 6.61 -0.54 25.35
N ARG A 111 7.47 -0.09 24.44
CA ARG A 111 8.29 1.13 24.60
C ARG A 111 8.52 1.84 23.26
N ARG A 112 8.86 3.13 23.32
CA ARG A 112 9.25 3.89 22.13
C ARG A 112 10.59 3.42 21.60
N LEU A 113 10.66 3.21 20.27
CA LEU A 113 11.88 2.82 19.56
C LEU A 113 12.45 3.99 18.77
N SER A 114 13.75 3.95 18.52
CA SER A 114 14.40 4.88 17.61
C SER A 114 13.96 4.62 16.17
N VAL A 115 13.75 5.67 15.40
CA VAL A 115 13.42 5.56 13.96
C VAL A 115 14.53 4.90 13.15
N TRP A 116 15.75 4.94 13.64
CA TRP A 116 16.91 4.34 12.96
C TRP A 116 16.87 2.80 12.90
N TRP A 117 16.10 2.15 13.78
CA TRP A 117 15.82 0.72 13.64
C TRP A 117 15.10 0.38 12.33
N MET A 118 14.42 1.36 11.73
CA MET A 118 13.75 1.17 10.45
C MET A 118 14.70 1.12 9.25
N ALA A 119 15.97 1.42 9.44
CA ALA A 119 16.99 1.20 8.41
C ALA A 119 17.13 -0.27 8.02
N LEU A 120 16.93 -1.21 8.96
CA LEU A 120 16.99 -2.66 8.69
C LEU A 120 15.87 -3.13 7.73
N PRO A 121 14.58 -2.92 8.03
CA PRO A 121 13.52 -3.31 7.09
C PRO A 121 13.58 -2.52 5.78
N ALA A 122 14.03 -1.26 5.80
CA ALA A 122 14.24 -0.47 4.60
C ALA A 122 15.32 -1.08 3.70
N ALA A 123 16.48 -1.44 4.27
CA ALA A 123 17.56 -2.12 3.54
C ALA A 123 17.12 -3.49 3.02
N GLY A 124 16.39 -4.27 3.85
CA GLY A 124 15.82 -5.55 3.45
C GLY A 124 14.82 -5.42 2.28
N MET A 125 14.03 -4.36 2.27
CA MET A 125 13.10 -4.07 1.17
C MET A 125 13.86 -3.84 -0.14
N VAL A 126 14.80 -2.88 -0.17
CA VAL A 126 15.54 -2.55 -1.40
C VAL A 126 16.48 -3.65 -1.87
N ALA A 127 16.91 -4.55 -0.97
CA ALA A 127 17.70 -5.72 -1.30
C ALA A 127 16.84 -6.92 -1.78
N SER A 128 15.51 -6.84 -1.65
CA SER A 128 14.63 -7.94 -2.02
C SER A 128 14.38 -8.00 -3.53
N ARG A 129 14.14 -9.22 -4.04
CA ARG A 129 13.74 -9.41 -5.45
C ARG A 129 12.39 -8.75 -5.77
N ALA A 130 11.51 -8.57 -4.78
CA ALA A 130 10.21 -7.95 -4.96
C ALA A 130 10.31 -6.44 -5.20
N PHE A 131 11.37 -5.78 -4.72
CA PHE A 131 11.66 -4.38 -5.03
C PHE A 131 12.08 -4.23 -6.49
N SER A 132 12.88 -5.18 -7.00
CA SER A 132 13.42 -5.18 -8.37
C SER A 132 14.21 -3.90 -8.68
N HIS A 133 13.62 -2.99 -9.44
CA HIS A 133 14.22 -1.72 -9.86
C HIS A 133 13.50 -0.49 -9.24
N GLY A 134 12.57 -0.72 -8.32
CA GLY A 134 11.68 0.28 -7.75
C GLY A 134 10.36 0.43 -8.52
N GLY A 135 9.33 0.91 -7.84
CA GLY A 135 7.99 1.08 -8.40
C GLY A 135 7.21 -0.23 -8.61
N SER A 136 7.65 -1.33 -7.99
CA SER A 136 6.95 -2.61 -8.10
C SER A 136 5.56 -2.58 -7.46
N ALA A 137 4.65 -3.42 -7.96
CA ALA A 137 3.33 -3.58 -7.36
C ALA A 137 3.43 -4.05 -5.89
N GLU A 138 4.42 -4.88 -5.58
CA GLU A 138 4.73 -5.35 -4.24
C GLU A 138 5.13 -4.21 -3.31
N GLU A 139 5.97 -3.30 -3.78
CA GLU A 139 6.39 -2.13 -3.01
C GLU A 139 5.20 -1.22 -2.68
N LEU A 140 4.37 -0.93 -3.68
CA LEU A 140 3.19 -0.08 -3.50
C LEU A 140 2.12 -0.74 -2.61
N LEU A 141 2.15 -2.07 -2.42
CA LEU A 141 1.28 -2.81 -1.50
C LEU A 141 1.76 -2.79 -0.04
N LEU A 142 3.05 -2.58 0.23
CA LEU A 142 3.61 -2.63 1.58
C LEU A 142 2.87 -1.73 2.59
N PRO A 143 2.47 -0.49 2.27
CA PRO A 143 1.69 0.35 3.18
C PRO A 143 0.38 -0.30 3.60
N PHE A 144 -0.32 -0.91 2.66
CA PHE A 144 -1.62 -1.56 2.91
C PHE A 144 -1.46 -2.77 3.83
N LEU A 145 -0.49 -3.64 3.54
CA LEU A 145 -0.21 -4.85 4.32
C LEU A 145 0.28 -4.51 5.74
N SER A 146 1.20 -3.53 5.86
CA SER A 146 1.74 -3.13 7.15
C SER A 146 0.70 -2.41 8.03
N ALA A 147 -0.18 -1.60 7.43
CA ALA A 147 -1.30 -0.98 8.14
C ALA A 147 -2.31 -2.03 8.64
N ALA A 148 -2.59 -3.05 7.82
CA ALA A 148 -3.45 -4.16 8.22
C ALA A 148 -2.81 -4.99 9.35
N LEU A 149 -1.52 -5.30 9.27
CA LEU A 149 -0.79 -5.98 10.33
C LEU A 149 -0.80 -5.18 11.64
N PHE A 150 -0.47 -3.89 11.58
CA PHE A 150 -0.54 -3.00 12.75
C PHE A 150 -1.93 -2.99 13.38
N SER A 151 -2.96 -2.90 12.54
CA SER A 151 -4.35 -2.93 12.95
C SER A 151 -4.71 -4.24 13.67
N LEU A 152 -4.24 -5.38 13.19
CA LEU A 152 -4.46 -6.70 13.78
C LEU A 152 -3.73 -6.84 15.11
N VAL A 153 -2.43 -6.53 15.16
CA VAL A 153 -1.63 -6.58 16.39
C VAL A 153 -2.27 -5.69 17.46
N ARG A 154 -2.70 -4.48 17.10
CA ARG A 154 -3.42 -3.60 18.03
C ARG A 154 -4.73 -4.20 18.53
N ALA A 155 -5.47 -4.94 17.68
CA ALA A 155 -6.71 -5.62 18.12
C ALA A 155 -6.43 -6.73 19.13
N LEU A 156 -5.37 -7.49 18.96
CA LEU A 156 -4.96 -8.56 19.86
C LEU A 156 -4.57 -8.03 21.26
N HIS A 157 -3.98 -6.84 21.31
CA HIS A 157 -3.56 -6.17 22.57
C HIS A 157 -4.66 -5.28 23.18
N SER A 158 -5.77 -5.06 22.50
CA SER A 158 -6.86 -4.23 23.00
C SER A 158 -7.85 -5.04 23.84
N PRO A 159 -8.33 -4.53 25.00
CA PRO A 159 -9.38 -5.19 25.77
C PRO A 159 -10.77 -5.10 25.10
N GLY A 160 -10.98 -4.14 24.21
CA GLY A 160 -12.26 -3.87 23.54
C GLY A 160 -12.31 -4.33 22.08
N ALA A 161 -13.53 -4.39 21.54
CA ALA A 161 -13.75 -4.61 20.11
C ALA A 161 -13.25 -3.41 19.29
N LYS A 162 -12.87 -3.67 18.04
CA LYS A 162 -12.47 -2.59 17.13
C LYS A 162 -13.67 -1.72 16.75
N PRO A 163 -13.49 -0.40 16.61
CA PRO A 163 -14.49 0.45 16.00
C PRO A 163 -14.83 -0.01 14.59
N LEU A 164 -16.10 0.01 14.21
CA LEU A 164 -16.56 -0.44 12.89
C LEU A 164 -15.91 0.36 11.75
N CYS A 165 -15.70 1.66 11.94
CA CYS A 165 -14.97 2.49 10.96
C CYS A 165 -13.55 1.97 10.71
N ALA A 166 -12.82 1.52 11.75
CA ALA A 166 -11.49 0.95 11.59
C ALA A 166 -11.53 -0.39 10.83
N VAL A 167 -12.58 -1.20 11.01
CA VAL A 167 -12.78 -2.44 10.26
C VAL A 167 -13.16 -2.14 8.80
N CYS A 168 -14.02 -1.14 8.56
CA CYS A 168 -14.38 -0.66 7.24
C CYS A 168 -13.14 -0.18 6.46
N VAL A 169 -12.24 0.58 7.10
CA VAL A 169 -10.96 0.99 6.51
C VAL A 169 -10.11 -0.23 6.12
N GLN A 170 -10.09 -1.30 6.93
CA GLN A 170 -9.37 -2.52 6.54
C GLN A 170 -10.01 -3.20 5.32
N GLY A 171 -11.34 -3.20 5.22
CA GLY A 171 -12.04 -3.66 4.02
C GLY A 171 -11.70 -2.82 2.78
N LEU A 172 -11.66 -1.49 2.92
CA LEU A 172 -11.24 -0.58 1.85
C LEU A 172 -9.80 -0.86 1.39
N LEU A 173 -8.87 -1.03 2.32
CA LEU A 173 -7.47 -1.38 2.00
C LEU A 173 -7.37 -2.74 1.30
N ALA A 174 -8.16 -3.74 1.74
CA ALA A 174 -8.24 -5.06 1.10
C ALA A 174 -8.79 -4.95 -0.33
N GLY A 175 -9.82 -4.14 -0.54
CA GLY A 175 -10.39 -3.87 -1.86
C GLY A 175 -9.40 -3.14 -2.78
N CYS A 176 -8.68 -2.14 -2.28
CA CYS A 176 -7.60 -1.49 -3.04
C CYS A 176 -6.47 -2.47 -3.38
N ALA A 177 -6.09 -3.34 -2.45
CA ALA A 177 -5.08 -4.37 -2.68
C ALA A 177 -5.54 -5.41 -3.73
N LEU A 178 -6.83 -5.81 -3.71
CA LEU A 178 -7.45 -6.65 -4.75
C LEU A 178 -7.26 -6.02 -6.14
N TRP A 179 -7.61 -4.76 -6.29
CA TRP A 179 -7.56 -4.02 -7.55
C TRP A 179 -6.16 -3.51 -7.92
N LEU A 180 -5.15 -3.70 -7.04
CA LEU A 180 -3.74 -3.45 -7.33
C LEU A 180 -3.04 -4.76 -7.74
N LYS A 181 -3.13 -5.80 -6.89
CA LYS A 181 -2.57 -7.13 -7.13
C LYS A 181 -3.29 -8.17 -6.28
N TYR A 182 -4.20 -8.93 -6.88
CA TYR A 182 -5.09 -9.88 -6.20
C TYR A 182 -4.38 -10.97 -5.39
N THR A 183 -3.13 -11.32 -5.73
CA THR A 183 -2.38 -12.40 -5.07
C THR A 183 -2.15 -12.18 -3.58
N VAL A 184 -2.25 -10.92 -3.09
CA VAL A 184 -2.09 -10.60 -1.66
C VAL A 184 -3.36 -10.76 -0.83
N LEU A 185 -4.49 -11.13 -1.45
CA LEU A 185 -5.75 -11.34 -0.72
C LEU A 185 -5.66 -12.43 0.35
N GLY A 186 -4.77 -13.41 0.18
CA GLY A 186 -4.50 -14.41 1.21
C GLY A 186 -4.09 -13.81 2.56
N PHE A 187 -3.34 -12.71 2.55
CA PHE A 187 -2.99 -11.98 3.77
C PHE A 187 -4.25 -11.37 4.44
N TYR A 188 -5.13 -10.76 3.66
CA TYR A 188 -6.38 -10.18 4.19
C TYR A 188 -7.37 -11.23 4.65
N LEU A 189 -7.42 -12.38 4.00
CA LEU A 189 -8.18 -13.54 4.47
C LEU A 189 -7.68 -13.99 5.85
N ALA A 190 -6.36 -14.15 6.02
CA ALA A 190 -5.78 -14.48 7.33
C ALA A 190 -6.11 -13.40 8.38
N TRP A 191 -6.07 -12.12 8.02
CA TRP A 191 -6.46 -11.01 8.90
C TRP A 191 -7.91 -11.15 9.38
N VAL A 192 -8.85 -11.44 8.48
CA VAL A 192 -10.28 -11.67 8.81
C VAL A 192 -10.44 -12.87 9.72
N VAL A 193 -9.80 -14.00 9.40
CA VAL A 193 -9.87 -15.24 10.19
C VAL A 193 -9.37 -15.03 11.60
N VAL A 194 -8.21 -14.36 11.79
CA VAL A 194 -7.66 -14.10 13.12
C VAL A 194 -8.56 -13.16 13.92
N LEU A 195 -9.10 -12.10 13.31
CA LEU A 195 -10.03 -11.20 14.00
C LEU A 195 -11.34 -11.92 14.37
N ALA A 196 -11.87 -12.73 13.47
CA ALA A 196 -13.08 -13.52 13.73
C ALA A 196 -12.85 -14.52 14.88
N ALA A 197 -11.73 -15.25 14.87
CA ALA A 197 -11.36 -16.17 15.93
C ALA A 197 -11.22 -15.44 17.30
N LEU A 198 -10.65 -14.23 17.30
CA LEU A 198 -10.55 -13.39 18.49
C LEU A 198 -11.95 -13.04 19.04
N TYR A 199 -12.88 -12.63 18.17
CA TYR A 199 -14.23 -12.23 18.58
C TYR A 199 -15.06 -13.43 19.04
N LEU A 200 -14.95 -14.59 18.38
CA LEU A 200 -15.57 -15.84 18.80
C LEU A 200 -15.10 -16.27 20.18
N ARG A 201 -13.78 -16.25 20.43
CA ARG A 201 -13.21 -16.59 21.76
C ARG A 201 -13.66 -15.65 22.87
N ARG A 202 -14.01 -14.39 22.54
CA ARG A 202 -14.51 -13.39 23.49
C ARG A 202 -16.04 -13.37 23.61
N GLY A 203 -16.76 -14.21 22.87
CA GLY A 203 -18.23 -14.26 22.87
C GLY A 203 -18.90 -13.05 22.19
N TRP A 204 -18.18 -12.30 21.36
CA TRP A 204 -18.66 -11.05 20.73
C TRP A 204 -19.35 -11.30 19.37
N LEU A 205 -20.33 -12.20 19.32
CA LEU A 205 -21.00 -12.62 18.08
C LEU A 205 -21.67 -11.46 17.34
N ALA A 206 -22.41 -10.60 18.06
CA ALA A 206 -23.06 -9.45 17.45
C ALA A 206 -22.03 -8.46 16.85
N GLN A 207 -20.90 -8.26 17.53
CA GLN A 207 -19.82 -7.42 17.00
C GLN A 207 -19.12 -8.06 15.82
N LEU A 208 -18.98 -9.38 15.79
CA LEU A 208 -18.46 -10.11 14.64
C LEU A 208 -19.31 -9.85 13.40
N GLY A 209 -20.64 -10.03 13.50
CA GLY A 209 -21.56 -9.79 12.39
C GLY A 209 -21.48 -8.35 11.85
N ARG A 210 -21.48 -7.35 12.76
CA ARG A 210 -21.31 -5.93 12.39
C ARG A 210 -19.95 -5.68 11.72
N SER A 211 -18.89 -6.33 12.21
CA SER A 211 -17.53 -6.19 11.63
C SER A 211 -17.42 -6.81 10.25
N VAL A 212 -18.06 -7.94 10.00
CA VAL A 212 -18.15 -8.55 8.65
C VAL A 212 -18.84 -7.58 7.69
N GLY A 213 -19.99 -7.02 8.09
CA GLY A 213 -20.70 -6.03 7.27
C GLY A 213 -19.85 -4.77 6.98
N ALA A 214 -19.16 -4.23 8.00
CA ALA A 214 -18.28 -3.08 7.84
C ALA A 214 -17.08 -3.38 6.92
N TYR A 215 -16.48 -4.56 7.04
CA TYR A 215 -15.37 -4.98 6.18
C TYR A 215 -15.80 -5.13 4.72
N LEU A 216 -16.91 -5.85 4.48
CA LEU A 216 -17.47 -6.01 3.13
C LEU A 216 -17.91 -4.68 2.52
N GLY A 217 -18.49 -3.79 3.34
CA GLY A 217 -18.82 -2.41 2.93
C GLY A 217 -17.59 -1.63 2.49
N GLY A 218 -16.47 -1.74 3.21
CA GLY A 218 -15.20 -1.14 2.82
C GLY A 218 -14.65 -1.71 1.51
N MET A 219 -14.70 -3.03 1.32
CA MET A 219 -14.31 -3.66 0.05
C MET A 219 -15.20 -3.21 -1.12
N ALA A 220 -16.51 -3.11 -0.88
CA ALA A 220 -17.47 -2.63 -1.89
C ALA A 220 -17.17 -1.18 -2.30
N LEU A 221 -16.83 -0.31 -1.35
CA LEU A 221 -16.44 1.09 -1.64
C LEU A 221 -15.20 1.17 -2.52
N ALA A 222 -14.21 0.29 -2.34
CA ALA A 222 -13.03 0.24 -3.22
C ALA A 222 -13.33 -0.36 -4.60
N THR A 223 -14.30 -1.27 -4.68
CA THR A 223 -14.64 -2.01 -5.89
C THR A 223 -15.61 -1.25 -6.79
N LEU A 224 -16.57 -0.55 -6.19
CA LEU A 224 -17.63 0.14 -6.91
C LEU A 224 -17.17 1.10 -8.02
N PRO A 225 -16.14 1.94 -7.82
CA PRO A 225 -15.64 2.81 -8.89
C PRO A 225 -15.19 2.03 -10.13
N TRP A 226 -14.55 0.87 -9.95
CA TRP A 226 -14.07 0.03 -11.05
C TRP A 226 -15.20 -0.69 -11.76
N VAL A 227 -16.18 -1.21 -11.02
CA VAL A 227 -17.37 -1.83 -11.61
C VAL A 227 -18.14 -0.80 -12.45
N VAL A 228 -18.32 0.42 -11.92
CA VAL A 228 -18.96 1.51 -12.67
C VAL A 228 -18.14 1.89 -13.89
N TYR A 229 -16.82 2.07 -13.74
CA TYR A 229 -15.94 2.42 -14.85
C TYR A 229 -16.02 1.40 -15.99
N PHE A 230 -15.87 0.12 -15.69
CA PHE A 230 -15.92 -0.94 -16.71
C PHE A 230 -17.33 -1.15 -17.26
N GLY A 231 -18.37 -0.99 -16.42
CA GLY A 231 -19.77 -1.09 -16.84
C GLY A 231 -20.15 -0.04 -17.88
N VAL A 232 -19.83 1.23 -17.58
CA VAL A 232 -20.12 2.36 -18.49
C VAL A 232 -19.37 2.21 -19.83
N HIS A 233 -18.18 1.62 -19.81
CA HIS A 233 -17.34 1.48 -21.00
C HIS A 233 -17.52 0.12 -21.72
N GLY A 234 -18.48 -0.71 -21.27
CA GLY A 234 -18.74 -2.02 -21.88
C GLY A 234 -17.56 -3.01 -21.80
N ALA A 235 -16.80 -2.97 -20.70
CA ALA A 235 -15.62 -3.80 -20.46
C ALA A 235 -15.79 -4.76 -19.29
N LEU A 236 -17.02 -5.13 -18.92
CA LEU A 236 -17.37 -6.11 -17.88
C LEU A 236 -17.60 -7.53 -18.43
N GLY A 237 -17.52 -7.74 -19.74
CA GLY A 237 -17.80 -9.02 -20.41
C GLY A 237 -16.66 -9.53 -21.24
#